data_7fe190f38ef02c35dcd27b664b8d600c
#
_entry.id   7fe190f38ef02c35dcd27b664b8d600c
#
_cell.length_a   1.000
_cell.length_b   1.000
_cell.length_c   1.000
_cell.angle_alpha   90.00
_cell.angle_beta   90.00
_cell.angle_gamma   90.00
#
_symmetry.space_group_name_H-M   'P 1'
#
loop_
_entity.id
_entity.type
_entity.pdbx_description
1 polymer ?
#
loop_
_entity_poly.entity_id
_entity_poly.type
_entity_poly.pdbx_seq_one_letter_code
_entity_poly.pdbx_strand_id
1 'polypeptide(L)'
;MYTQDRDFDFVFGNPDEQSVIDEFTKYNKAITLINDLKELVIGVVGNQPAGFGFGAINETDLVGALGSRVARVEAASIVEKAKSYTSEELAKDLEELNSRTINVNIPQENMEKYARLRKAFQAFVDENKIGALASRCWPDFFTGFGAPVCAVLSMLNDNNIPSSCETDIGGAISMFIGSKLTNTATYFGDPVAIDEACDSIVYWHCGAGASSLANASCGAKLGVHPNRKIGPVMDFGLKAGKVTVLRLGKDKDGYRMFIYKGEALDEPQKFYGTSVTVRPENGNAAAYVKNFVKDGWEPHFVIAYGDIVDEVKIMCNLLKIRVFEY
;
A
#
# COMPACT_ATOMS: atom_id res chain seq x y z
N MET A 1 -13.44 4.17 35.83
CA MET A 1 -13.15 4.56 34.43
C MET A 1 -14.04 5.73 34.02
N TYR A 2 -15.34 5.68 34.23
CA TYR A 2 -16.24 6.81 33.95
C TYR A 2 -15.80 8.14 34.59
N THR A 3 -15.29 8.08 35.82
CA THR A 3 -14.80 9.24 36.53
C THR A 3 -13.44 9.77 36.08
N GLN A 4 -12.77 9.06 35.14
CA GLN A 4 -11.43 9.41 34.62
C GLN A 4 -11.46 9.83 33.17
N ASP A 5 -12.66 9.93 32.55
CA ASP A 5 -12.86 10.25 31.11
C ASP A 5 -11.96 9.40 30.19
N ARG A 6 -11.91 8.10 30.48
CA ARG A 6 -11.13 7.13 29.69
C ARG A 6 -12.05 6.19 28.96
N ASP A 7 -11.84 6.07 27.67
CA ASP A 7 -12.45 5.01 26.86
C ASP A 7 -11.89 3.66 27.31
N PHE A 8 -12.73 2.65 27.37
CA PHE A 8 -12.35 1.28 27.66
C PHE A 8 -13.24 0.31 26.91
N ASP A 9 -12.70 -0.85 26.69
CA ASP A 9 -13.42 -2.02 26.21
C ASP A 9 -13.14 -3.19 27.16
N PHE A 10 -13.86 -4.30 27.04
CA PHE A 10 -13.67 -5.44 27.93
C PHE A 10 -13.88 -6.77 27.18
N VAL A 11 -13.17 -7.78 27.62
CA VAL A 11 -13.36 -9.17 27.21
C VAL A 11 -13.97 -9.92 28.38
N PHE A 12 -15.03 -10.69 28.12
CA PHE A 12 -15.76 -11.44 29.14
C PHE A 12 -15.56 -12.95 28.93
N GLY A 13 -15.22 -13.68 29.99
CA GLY A 13 -15.04 -15.14 30.02
C GLY A 13 -13.91 -15.57 30.93
N ASN A 14 -13.61 -16.88 30.94
CA ASN A 14 -12.48 -17.39 31.70
C ASN A 14 -11.16 -17.20 30.93
N PRO A 15 -10.05 -16.90 31.61
CA PRO A 15 -8.77 -16.59 30.93
C PRO A 15 -8.16 -17.74 30.12
N ASP A 16 -8.61 -18.96 30.35
CA ASP A 16 -8.18 -20.19 29.67
C ASP A 16 -9.12 -20.61 28.49
N GLU A 17 -10.23 -19.89 28.30
CA GLU A 17 -11.10 -20.10 27.15
C GLU A 17 -10.46 -19.58 25.86
N GLN A 18 -10.43 -20.41 24.81
CA GLN A 18 -9.83 -20.04 23.53
C GLN A 18 -10.44 -18.79 22.92
N SER A 19 -11.76 -18.63 23.03
CA SER A 19 -12.47 -17.43 22.56
C SER A 19 -12.01 -16.15 23.25
N VAL A 20 -11.70 -16.20 24.55
CA VAL A 20 -11.16 -15.08 25.32
C VAL A 20 -9.72 -14.76 24.89
N ILE A 21 -8.90 -15.79 24.69
CA ILE A 21 -7.53 -15.65 24.20
C ILE A 21 -7.52 -15.03 22.81
N ASP A 22 -8.38 -15.50 21.90
CA ASP A 22 -8.49 -15.00 20.54
C ASP A 22 -8.93 -13.53 20.52
N GLU A 23 -9.95 -13.19 21.30
CA GLU A 23 -10.43 -11.81 21.43
C GLU A 23 -9.34 -10.89 21.99
N PHE A 24 -8.68 -11.30 23.09
CA PHE A 24 -7.58 -10.55 23.67
C PHE A 24 -6.41 -10.36 22.70
N THR A 25 -6.16 -11.35 21.85
CA THR A 25 -5.13 -11.30 20.82
C THR A 25 -5.43 -10.22 19.78
N LYS A 26 -6.70 -10.06 19.36
CA LYS A 26 -7.12 -9.00 18.44
C LYS A 26 -6.89 -7.60 19.05
N TYR A 27 -7.29 -7.41 20.32
CA TYR A 27 -7.02 -6.15 21.04
C TYR A 27 -5.52 -5.86 21.13
N ASN A 28 -4.72 -6.86 21.47
CA ASN A 28 -3.27 -6.69 21.58
C ASN A 28 -2.64 -6.29 20.24
N LYS A 29 -3.05 -6.89 19.12
CA LYS A 29 -2.61 -6.50 17.78
C LYS A 29 -3.03 -5.07 17.45
N ALA A 30 -4.27 -4.68 17.73
CA ALA A 30 -4.76 -3.33 17.47
C ALA A 30 -4.02 -2.28 18.32
N ILE A 31 -3.76 -2.54 19.58
CA ILE A 31 -3.01 -1.63 20.47
C ILE A 31 -1.55 -1.53 20.02
N THR A 32 -0.92 -2.64 19.64
CA THR A 32 0.44 -2.64 19.09
C THR A 32 0.51 -1.79 17.83
N LEU A 33 -0.46 -1.97 16.91
CA LEU A 33 -0.56 -1.15 15.69
C LEU A 33 -0.73 0.34 16.00
N ILE A 34 -1.55 0.71 17.00
CA ILE A 34 -1.71 2.12 17.42
C ILE A 34 -0.37 2.69 17.90
N ASN A 35 0.41 1.92 18.66
CA ASN A 35 1.74 2.35 19.10
C ASN A 35 2.71 2.46 17.91
N ASP A 36 2.69 1.51 16.96
CA ASP A 36 3.46 1.59 15.73
C ASP A 36 3.10 2.82 14.88
N LEU A 37 1.80 3.18 14.80
CA LEU A 37 1.34 4.39 14.12
C LEU A 37 1.86 5.68 14.76
N LYS A 38 1.96 5.75 16.09
CA LYS A 38 2.51 6.91 16.80
C LYS A 38 4.00 7.14 16.51
N GLU A 39 4.73 6.07 16.28
CA GLU A 39 6.16 6.12 15.96
C GLU A 39 6.43 6.22 14.44
N LEU A 40 5.40 6.05 13.62
CA LEU A 40 5.52 6.02 12.17
C LEU A 40 6.00 7.36 11.61
N VAL A 41 7.09 7.32 10.84
CA VAL A 41 7.51 8.39 9.95
C VAL A 41 7.16 8.01 8.52
N ILE A 42 6.33 8.83 7.87
CA ILE A 42 5.93 8.64 6.48
C ILE A 42 6.85 9.47 5.59
N GLY A 43 7.62 8.81 4.74
CA GLY A 43 8.41 9.48 3.71
C GLY A 43 7.51 9.98 2.59
N VAL A 44 7.65 11.25 2.21
CA VAL A 44 6.90 11.84 1.10
C VAL A 44 7.87 12.36 0.06
N VAL A 45 7.83 11.79 -1.13
CA VAL A 45 8.71 12.17 -2.26
C VAL A 45 7.92 12.95 -3.29
N GLY A 46 8.26 14.22 -3.44
CA GLY A 46 7.57 15.17 -4.32
C GLY A 46 6.18 15.55 -3.82
N ASN A 47 5.39 16.17 -4.70
CA ASN A 47 4.01 16.58 -4.44
C ASN A 47 3.02 15.72 -5.23
N GLN A 48 1.75 15.75 -4.87
CA GLN A 48 0.70 15.04 -5.62
C GLN A 48 0.71 15.49 -7.10
N PRO A 49 0.57 14.58 -8.06
CA PRO A 49 0.35 14.94 -9.45
C PRO A 49 -0.93 15.77 -9.61
N ALA A 50 -1.02 16.55 -10.69
CA ALA A 50 -2.24 17.32 -10.98
C ALA A 50 -3.46 16.40 -11.06
N GLY A 51 -4.53 16.73 -10.34
CA GLY A 51 -5.73 15.91 -10.21
C GLY A 51 -5.72 14.90 -9.04
N PHE A 52 -4.58 14.68 -8.37
CA PHE A 52 -4.43 13.72 -7.27
C PHE A 52 -4.43 14.38 -5.88
N GLY A 53 -5.06 15.51 -5.73
CA GLY A 53 -5.14 16.25 -4.46
C GLY A 53 -5.77 15.46 -3.30
N PHE A 54 -6.52 14.41 -3.60
CA PHE A 54 -7.08 13.49 -2.60
C PHE A 54 -6.01 12.76 -1.76
N GLY A 55 -4.79 12.58 -2.29
CA GLY A 55 -3.67 11.95 -1.58
C GLY A 55 -3.01 12.84 -0.52
N ALA A 56 -3.35 14.14 -0.50
CA ALA A 56 -2.78 15.08 0.45
C ALA A 56 -3.44 14.95 1.84
N ILE A 57 -2.62 14.98 2.87
CA ILE A 57 -3.07 15.00 4.26
C ILE A 57 -2.43 16.19 4.98
N ASN A 58 -3.22 16.88 5.80
CA ASN A 58 -2.70 17.89 6.69
C ASN A 58 -1.89 17.24 7.82
N GLU A 59 -0.63 17.65 7.99
CA GLU A 59 0.29 17.01 8.94
C GLU A 59 -0.12 17.24 10.40
N THR A 60 -0.68 18.40 10.72
CA THR A 60 -1.18 18.67 12.09
C THR A 60 -2.34 17.75 12.44
N ASP A 61 -3.27 17.54 11.50
CA ASP A 61 -4.39 16.62 11.69
C ASP A 61 -3.90 15.18 11.82
N LEU A 62 -2.88 14.80 11.03
CA LEU A 62 -2.27 13.46 11.07
C LEU A 62 -1.64 13.18 12.43
N VAL A 63 -0.84 14.11 12.93
CA VAL A 63 -0.24 14.01 14.27
C VAL A 63 -1.32 13.94 15.35
N GLY A 64 -2.36 14.75 15.24
CA GLY A 64 -3.46 14.77 16.21
C GLY A 64 -4.25 13.46 16.25
N ALA A 65 -4.49 12.83 15.09
CA ALA A 65 -5.31 11.63 14.99
C ALA A 65 -4.52 10.32 15.20
N LEU A 66 -3.30 10.23 14.65
CA LEU A 66 -2.52 8.98 14.63
C LEU A 66 -1.18 9.08 15.38
N GLY A 67 -0.69 10.28 15.66
CA GLY A 67 0.66 10.51 16.18
C GLY A 67 1.76 10.43 15.10
N SER A 68 1.45 9.99 13.89
CA SER A 68 2.39 9.80 12.80
C SER A 68 2.98 11.12 12.29
N ARG A 69 4.21 11.08 11.82
CA ARG A 69 4.95 12.25 11.31
C ARG A 69 5.28 12.08 9.83
N VAL A 70 5.65 13.17 9.18
CA VAL A 70 6.01 13.19 7.76
C VAL A 70 7.43 13.71 7.58
N ALA A 71 8.24 13.03 6.78
CA ALA A 71 9.52 13.49 6.27
C ALA A 71 9.41 13.71 4.76
N ARG A 72 9.70 14.93 4.26
CA ARG A 72 9.53 15.30 2.87
C ARG A 72 10.86 15.47 2.15
N VAL A 73 10.89 15.09 0.88
CA VAL A 73 11.98 15.37 -0.04
C VAL A 73 11.44 15.68 -1.44
N GLU A 74 12.06 16.59 -2.15
CA GLU A 74 11.71 16.87 -3.53
C GLU A 74 12.13 15.70 -4.45
N ALA A 75 11.31 15.38 -5.46
CA ALA A 75 11.65 14.33 -6.43
C ALA A 75 12.99 14.60 -7.13
N ALA A 76 13.31 15.88 -7.40
CA ALA A 76 14.58 16.30 -8.00
C ALA A 76 15.79 15.90 -7.13
N SER A 77 15.68 16.02 -5.81
CA SER A 77 16.77 15.63 -4.90
C SER A 77 17.05 14.12 -4.92
N ILE A 78 15.99 13.30 -5.01
CA ILE A 78 16.15 11.85 -5.21
C ILE A 78 16.82 11.57 -6.56
N VAL A 79 16.44 12.25 -7.63
CA VAL A 79 17.04 12.11 -8.96
C VAL A 79 18.52 12.50 -8.94
N GLU A 80 18.89 13.61 -8.30
CA GLU A 80 20.29 14.02 -8.15
C GLU A 80 21.10 12.99 -7.36
N LYS A 81 20.57 12.50 -6.26
CA LYS A 81 21.19 11.43 -5.47
C LYS A 81 21.37 10.17 -6.31
N ALA A 82 20.35 9.77 -7.07
CA ALA A 82 20.41 8.61 -7.96
C ALA A 82 21.51 8.74 -9.02
N LYS A 83 21.67 9.93 -9.61
CA LYS A 83 22.72 10.22 -10.59
C LYS A 83 24.14 10.19 -10.01
N SER A 84 24.31 10.42 -8.71
CA SER A 84 25.62 10.45 -8.06
C SER A 84 26.27 9.08 -7.84
N TYR A 85 25.48 7.98 -7.89
CA TYR A 85 26.03 6.63 -7.69
C TYR A 85 26.78 6.13 -8.92
N THR A 86 27.89 5.40 -8.70
CA THR A 86 28.63 4.71 -9.76
C THR A 86 27.97 3.36 -10.10
N SER A 87 28.34 2.75 -11.23
CA SER A 87 27.77 1.45 -11.63
C SER A 87 28.18 0.32 -10.68
N GLU A 88 29.36 0.40 -10.10
CA GLU A 88 29.88 -0.59 -9.13
C GLU A 88 29.07 -0.63 -7.84
N GLU A 89 28.47 0.50 -7.43
CA GLU A 89 27.65 0.59 -6.23
C GLU A 89 26.24 -0.03 -6.39
N LEU A 90 25.84 -0.38 -7.62
CA LEU A 90 24.48 -0.85 -7.94
C LEU A 90 24.30 -2.37 -7.86
N ALA A 91 25.39 -3.12 -7.72
CA ALA A 91 25.38 -4.59 -7.83
C ALA A 91 24.36 -5.25 -6.90
N LYS A 92 24.29 -4.79 -5.64
CA LYS A 92 23.36 -5.35 -4.66
C LYS A 92 21.89 -5.10 -5.02
N ASP A 93 21.56 -3.90 -5.49
CA ASP A 93 20.19 -3.53 -5.85
C ASP A 93 19.71 -4.29 -7.10
N LEU A 94 20.62 -4.54 -8.05
CA LEU A 94 20.36 -5.36 -9.24
C LEU A 94 20.22 -6.84 -8.87
N GLU A 95 21.08 -7.37 -8.00
CA GLU A 95 21.00 -8.74 -7.52
C GLU A 95 19.68 -8.98 -6.78
N GLU A 96 19.27 -8.06 -5.90
CA GLU A 96 17.99 -8.15 -5.19
C GLU A 96 16.81 -8.24 -6.16
N LEU A 97 16.73 -7.34 -7.16
CA LEU A 97 15.67 -7.37 -8.16
C LEU A 97 15.68 -8.67 -8.96
N ASN A 98 16.85 -9.06 -9.49
CA ASN A 98 16.99 -10.26 -10.31
C ASN A 98 16.68 -11.56 -9.55
N SER A 99 16.95 -11.61 -8.26
CA SER A 99 16.64 -12.79 -7.42
C SER A 99 15.13 -12.97 -7.18
N ARG A 100 14.36 -11.91 -7.27
CA ARG A 100 12.91 -11.92 -6.99
C ARG A 100 12.03 -11.81 -8.23
N THR A 101 12.61 -11.48 -9.39
CA THR A 101 11.84 -11.18 -10.60
C THR A 101 12.37 -11.88 -11.84
N ILE A 102 11.52 -11.98 -12.85
CA ILE A 102 11.84 -12.51 -14.17
C ILE A 102 11.93 -11.34 -15.14
N ASN A 103 13.14 -11.02 -15.59
CA ASN A 103 13.32 -10.02 -16.66
C ASN A 103 12.99 -10.64 -18.01
N VAL A 104 11.96 -10.11 -18.68
CA VAL A 104 11.51 -10.62 -19.97
C VAL A 104 12.18 -9.90 -21.14
N ASN A 105 12.43 -8.59 -21.06
CA ASN A 105 13.07 -7.79 -22.13
C ASN A 105 13.41 -6.35 -21.71
N ILE A 106 13.69 -6.11 -20.43
CA ILE A 106 14.07 -4.77 -20.00
C ILE A 106 15.55 -4.53 -20.30
N PRO A 107 15.89 -3.47 -21.05
CA PRO A 107 17.28 -3.13 -21.36
C PRO A 107 18.13 -2.91 -20.12
N GLN A 108 19.41 -3.27 -20.16
CA GLN A 108 20.36 -3.13 -19.06
C GLN A 108 20.44 -1.67 -18.54
N GLU A 109 20.42 -0.69 -19.44
CA GLU A 109 20.39 0.73 -19.07
C GLU A 109 19.21 1.07 -18.15
N ASN A 110 18.04 0.52 -18.41
CA ASN A 110 16.86 0.74 -17.59
C ASN A 110 16.96 0.03 -16.22
N MET A 111 17.57 -1.15 -16.20
CA MET A 111 17.87 -1.87 -14.94
C MET A 111 18.84 -1.07 -14.06
N GLU A 112 19.86 -0.46 -14.65
CA GLU A 112 20.78 0.42 -13.92
C GLU A 112 20.08 1.69 -13.40
N LYS A 113 19.21 2.31 -14.19
CA LYS A 113 18.39 3.44 -13.73
C LYS A 113 17.51 3.06 -12.55
N TYR A 114 16.87 1.89 -12.61
CA TYR A 114 16.14 1.35 -11.47
C TYR A 114 17.04 1.24 -10.23
N ALA A 115 18.21 0.60 -10.35
CA ALA A 115 19.11 0.37 -9.20
C ALA A 115 19.60 1.69 -8.57
N ARG A 116 19.89 2.71 -9.38
CA ARG A 116 20.21 4.06 -8.91
C ARG A 116 19.06 4.68 -8.10
N LEU A 117 17.85 4.61 -8.61
CA LEU A 117 16.66 5.07 -7.88
C LEU A 117 16.43 4.26 -6.61
N ARG A 118 16.49 2.93 -6.67
CA ARG A 118 16.32 2.04 -5.53
C ARG A 118 17.28 2.41 -4.39
N LYS A 119 18.54 2.63 -4.72
CA LYS A 119 19.58 3.04 -3.76
C LYS A 119 19.31 4.43 -3.18
N ALA A 120 18.89 5.40 -4.00
CA ALA A 120 18.56 6.75 -3.53
C ALA A 120 17.35 6.77 -2.61
N PHE A 121 16.30 5.99 -2.94
CA PHE A 121 15.14 5.84 -2.09
C PHE A 121 15.49 5.16 -0.76
N GLN A 122 16.34 4.10 -0.80
CA GLN A 122 16.78 3.43 0.43
C GLN A 122 17.56 4.38 1.34
N ALA A 123 18.45 5.19 0.77
CA ALA A 123 19.19 6.20 1.55
C ALA A 123 18.23 7.19 2.25
N PHE A 124 17.20 7.67 1.54
CA PHE A 124 16.18 8.55 2.14
C PHE A 124 15.38 7.84 3.26
N VAL A 125 15.04 6.56 3.06
CA VAL A 125 14.37 5.73 4.06
C VAL A 125 15.23 5.60 5.32
N ASP A 126 16.49 5.26 5.17
CA ASP A 126 17.40 4.99 6.29
C ASP A 126 17.75 6.27 7.06
N GLU A 127 18.05 7.36 6.35
CA GLU A 127 18.41 8.66 6.92
C GLU A 127 17.28 9.26 7.78
N ASN A 128 16.01 8.99 7.41
CA ASN A 128 14.84 9.55 8.08
C ASN A 128 14.04 8.53 8.90
N LYS A 129 14.49 7.27 8.98
CA LYS A 129 13.81 6.16 9.69
C LYS A 129 12.36 5.98 9.23
N ILE A 130 12.15 5.99 7.92
CA ILE A 130 10.83 5.93 7.30
C ILE A 130 10.26 4.52 7.43
N GLY A 131 9.04 4.43 7.95
CA GLY A 131 8.30 3.17 8.09
C GLY A 131 7.25 2.94 6.99
N ALA A 132 6.86 3.99 6.25
CA ALA A 132 6.00 3.90 5.07
C ALA A 132 6.34 5.05 4.11
N LEU A 133 6.10 4.85 2.81
CA LEU A 133 6.48 5.82 1.78
C LEU A 133 5.28 6.19 0.90
N ALA A 134 5.16 7.46 0.56
CA ALA A 134 4.24 7.97 -0.47
C ALA A 134 5.06 8.72 -1.53
N SER A 135 5.15 8.17 -2.73
CA SER A 135 6.04 8.73 -3.75
C SER A 135 5.31 9.18 -4.99
N ARG A 136 5.65 10.36 -5.47
CA ARG A 136 5.35 10.76 -6.84
C ARG A 136 6.07 9.83 -7.82
N CYS A 137 5.45 9.51 -8.95
CA CYS A 137 6.05 8.76 -10.04
C CYS A 137 6.21 9.65 -11.27
N TRP A 138 5.12 10.17 -11.77
CA TRP A 138 5.08 11.02 -12.96
C TRP A 138 4.69 12.48 -12.61
N PRO A 139 5.11 13.49 -13.43
CA PRO A 139 6.00 13.33 -14.57
C PRO A 139 7.49 13.25 -14.21
N ASP A 140 7.88 13.58 -12.98
CA ASP A 140 9.25 13.95 -12.59
C ASP A 140 10.28 12.87 -12.86
N PHE A 141 10.05 11.63 -12.45
CA PHE A 141 11.01 10.55 -12.66
C PHE A 141 11.09 10.12 -14.11
N PHE A 142 9.99 10.17 -14.86
CA PHE A 142 10.00 9.87 -16.30
C PHE A 142 10.73 10.94 -17.11
N THR A 143 10.47 12.22 -16.83
CA THR A 143 11.08 13.34 -17.58
C THR A 143 12.46 13.73 -17.05
N GLY A 144 12.65 13.71 -15.74
CA GLY A 144 13.90 14.14 -15.08
C GLY A 144 14.98 13.06 -15.02
N PHE A 145 14.58 11.77 -15.02
CA PHE A 145 15.52 10.65 -14.90
C PHE A 145 15.36 9.59 -16.00
N GLY A 146 14.21 9.53 -16.66
CA GLY A 146 13.95 8.56 -17.71
C GLY A 146 13.68 7.14 -17.20
N ALA A 147 13.12 6.99 -16.00
CA ALA A 147 12.73 5.70 -15.42
C ALA A 147 11.51 5.84 -14.50
N PRO A 148 10.63 4.81 -14.41
CA PRO A 148 9.57 4.74 -13.42
C PRO A 148 10.11 4.40 -12.03
N VAL A 149 9.35 4.76 -10.98
CA VAL A 149 9.63 4.31 -9.60
C VAL A 149 8.85 3.06 -9.21
N CYS A 150 7.97 2.55 -10.06
CA CYS A 150 7.05 1.45 -9.75
C CYS A 150 7.77 0.21 -9.19
N ALA A 151 8.82 -0.28 -9.86
CA ALA A 151 9.61 -1.41 -9.34
C ALA A 151 10.35 -1.08 -8.05
N VAL A 152 10.75 0.18 -7.83
CA VAL A 152 11.36 0.63 -6.56
C VAL A 152 10.35 0.52 -5.42
N LEU A 153 9.12 1.01 -5.62
CA LEU A 153 8.05 0.92 -4.62
C LEU A 153 7.68 -0.52 -4.30
N SER A 154 7.64 -1.39 -5.33
CA SER A 154 7.43 -2.82 -5.17
C SER A 154 8.47 -3.45 -4.24
N MET A 155 9.75 -3.23 -4.51
CA MET A 155 10.85 -3.82 -3.73
C MET A 155 10.94 -3.23 -2.31
N LEU A 156 10.60 -1.95 -2.12
CA LEU A 156 10.49 -1.36 -0.79
C LEU A 156 9.36 -2.01 0.02
N ASN A 157 8.21 -2.24 -0.62
CA ASN A 157 7.07 -2.91 0.01
C ASN A 157 7.42 -4.35 0.43
N ASP A 158 8.15 -5.10 -0.42
CA ASP A 158 8.67 -6.43 -0.07
C ASP A 158 9.69 -6.39 1.08
N ASN A 159 10.33 -5.26 1.30
CA ASN A 159 11.30 -5.04 2.38
C ASN A 159 10.67 -4.35 3.61
N ASN A 160 9.38 -4.53 3.81
CA ASN A 160 8.61 -3.99 4.95
C ASN A 160 8.58 -2.44 5.02
N ILE A 161 8.72 -1.77 3.88
CA ILE A 161 8.47 -0.34 3.72
C ILE A 161 7.26 -0.17 2.79
N PRO A 162 6.03 -0.27 3.30
CA PRO A 162 4.82 -0.09 2.51
C PRO A 162 4.87 1.22 1.72
N SER A 163 4.69 1.13 0.40
CA SER A 163 4.99 2.25 -0.50
C SER A 163 3.86 2.50 -1.49
N SER A 164 3.15 3.62 -1.33
CA SER A 164 2.09 4.08 -2.24
C SER A 164 2.64 4.92 -3.39
N CYS A 165 1.92 4.96 -4.49
CA CYS A 165 2.19 5.84 -5.63
C CYS A 165 1.38 7.15 -5.53
N GLU A 166 1.63 8.08 -6.47
CA GLU A 166 0.97 9.39 -6.61
C GLU A 166 0.98 10.25 -5.34
N THR A 167 1.97 10.01 -4.46
CA THR A 167 2.12 10.74 -3.19
C THR A 167 0.87 10.62 -2.30
N ASP A 168 0.21 9.46 -2.35
CA ASP A 168 -1.00 9.18 -1.56
C ASP A 168 -0.64 8.76 -0.14
N ILE A 169 -0.65 9.72 0.79
CA ILE A 169 -0.30 9.52 2.19
C ILE A 169 -1.30 8.59 2.89
N GLY A 170 -2.61 8.77 2.64
CA GLY A 170 -3.64 7.89 3.20
C GLY A 170 -3.50 6.45 2.73
N GLY A 171 -3.12 6.26 1.45
CA GLY A 171 -2.76 4.96 0.89
C GLY A 171 -1.56 4.32 1.58
N ALA A 172 -0.47 5.09 1.79
CA ALA A 172 0.72 4.60 2.50
C ALA A 172 0.40 4.14 3.93
N ILE A 173 -0.43 4.91 4.67
CA ILE A 173 -0.89 4.53 6.01
C ILE A 173 -1.75 3.26 5.95
N SER A 174 -2.66 3.16 4.98
CA SER A 174 -3.49 1.97 4.80
C SER A 174 -2.66 0.72 4.50
N MET A 175 -1.62 0.86 3.65
CA MET A 175 -0.65 -0.21 3.38
C MET A 175 0.13 -0.59 4.64
N PHE A 176 0.54 0.38 5.46
CA PHE A 176 1.21 0.13 6.73
C PHE A 176 0.31 -0.65 7.70
N ILE A 177 -0.94 -0.23 7.87
CA ILE A 177 -1.94 -0.92 8.71
C ILE A 177 -2.08 -2.38 8.25
N GLY A 178 -2.34 -2.59 6.96
CA GLY A 178 -2.50 -3.93 6.38
C GLY A 178 -1.25 -4.80 6.57
N SER A 179 -0.07 -4.25 6.26
CA SER A 179 1.20 -4.97 6.37
C SER A 179 1.51 -5.38 7.82
N LYS A 180 1.29 -4.49 8.78
CA LYS A 180 1.52 -4.78 10.21
C LYS A 180 0.59 -5.86 10.75
N LEU A 181 -0.68 -5.84 10.38
CA LEU A 181 -1.64 -6.82 10.85
C LEU A 181 -1.51 -8.19 10.19
N THR A 182 -1.11 -8.24 8.91
CA THR A 182 -0.93 -9.50 8.17
C THR A 182 0.51 -10.02 8.18
N ASN A 183 1.47 -9.19 8.58
CA ASN A 183 2.91 -9.47 8.49
C ASN A 183 3.36 -9.86 7.07
N THR A 184 2.72 -9.27 6.05
CA THR A 184 3.03 -9.47 4.63
C THR A 184 2.96 -8.16 3.87
N ALA A 185 3.55 -8.12 2.68
CA ALA A 185 3.35 -7.01 1.76
C ALA A 185 1.86 -6.84 1.42
N THR A 186 1.44 -5.61 1.14
CA THR A 186 0.09 -5.28 0.71
C THR A 186 0.07 -4.81 -0.74
N TYR A 187 -1.08 -4.89 -1.40
CA TYR A 187 -1.26 -4.36 -2.74
C TYR A 187 -2.03 -3.05 -2.70
N PHE A 188 -1.62 -2.10 -3.52
CA PHE A 188 -2.20 -0.78 -3.67
C PHE A 188 -2.71 -0.62 -5.11
N GLY A 189 -4.02 -0.33 -5.31
CA GLY A 189 -4.58 -0.28 -6.65
C GLY A 189 -5.96 0.39 -6.73
N ASP A 190 -6.33 0.75 -7.96
CA ASP A 190 -7.61 1.35 -8.32
C ASP A 190 -8.64 0.26 -8.69
N PRO A 191 -9.92 0.38 -8.30
CA PRO A 191 -10.99 -0.46 -8.83
C PRO A 191 -11.34 0.00 -10.27
N VAL A 192 -10.74 -0.64 -11.26
CA VAL A 192 -10.82 -0.19 -12.68
C VAL A 192 -11.88 -0.90 -13.50
N ALA A 193 -12.36 -2.06 -13.06
CA ALA A 193 -13.37 -2.83 -13.78
C ALA A 193 -14.19 -3.70 -12.81
N ILE A 194 -15.39 -4.06 -13.24
CA ILE A 194 -16.23 -5.10 -12.63
C ILE A 194 -16.20 -6.29 -13.57
N ASP A 195 -15.87 -7.47 -13.07
CA ASP A 195 -16.01 -8.74 -13.80
C ASP A 195 -17.35 -9.37 -13.38
N GLU A 196 -18.36 -9.18 -14.22
CA GLU A 196 -19.71 -9.64 -13.94
C GLU A 196 -19.81 -11.19 -13.92
N ALA A 197 -18.94 -11.88 -14.68
CA ALA A 197 -18.94 -13.34 -14.71
C ALA A 197 -18.51 -13.97 -13.39
N CYS A 198 -17.58 -13.30 -12.68
CA CYS A 198 -17.08 -13.75 -11.39
C CYS A 198 -17.66 -12.96 -10.22
N ASP A 199 -18.56 -12.00 -10.47
CA ASP A 199 -19.10 -11.06 -9.47
C ASP A 199 -17.99 -10.45 -8.61
N SER A 200 -17.01 -9.80 -9.28
CA SER A 200 -15.77 -9.36 -8.65
C SER A 200 -15.31 -7.99 -9.16
N ILE A 201 -14.44 -7.35 -8.40
CA ILE A 201 -13.83 -6.06 -8.71
C ILE A 201 -12.38 -6.30 -9.12
N VAL A 202 -11.98 -5.75 -10.27
CA VAL A 202 -10.59 -5.79 -10.72
C VAL A 202 -9.87 -4.54 -10.18
N TYR A 203 -8.90 -4.76 -9.32
CA TYR A 203 -7.98 -3.72 -8.85
C TYR A 203 -6.72 -3.75 -9.69
N TRP A 204 -6.25 -2.59 -10.10
CA TRP A 204 -5.11 -2.43 -10.98
C TRP A 204 -4.21 -1.28 -10.54
N HIS A 205 -2.91 -1.42 -10.81
CA HIS A 205 -1.94 -0.33 -10.74
C HIS A 205 -0.84 -0.51 -11.80
N CYS A 206 -0.15 0.59 -12.14
CA CYS A 206 0.82 0.65 -13.24
C CYS A 206 2.02 -0.32 -13.11
N GLY A 207 2.20 -1.01 -11.97
CA GLY A 207 3.28 -1.98 -11.76
C GLY A 207 4.08 -1.77 -10.48
N ALA A 208 3.41 -1.31 -9.39
CA ALA A 208 3.99 -1.17 -8.06
C ALA A 208 3.64 -2.33 -7.09
N GLY A 209 2.98 -3.39 -7.58
CA GLY A 209 2.69 -4.57 -6.76
C GLY A 209 3.97 -5.26 -6.27
N ALA A 210 4.00 -5.65 -4.99
CA ALA A 210 5.15 -6.34 -4.40
C ALA A 210 5.41 -7.68 -5.08
N SER A 211 6.67 -8.01 -5.35
CA SER A 211 7.03 -9.25 -6.07
C SER A 211 6.59 -10.52 -5.33
N SER A 212 6.55 -10.49 -4.00
CA SER A 212 6.07 -11.59 -3.15
C SER A 212 4.57 -11.87 -3.26
N LEU A 213 3.81 -10.96 -3.86
CA LEU A 213 2.38 -11.13 -4.12
C LEU A 213 2.07 -11.71 -5.50
N ALA A 214 3.07 -11.97 -6.34
CA ALA A 214 2.85 -12.54 -7.66
C ALA A 214 2.19 -13.92 -7.57
N ASN A 215 1.27 -14.19 -8.50
CA ASN A 215 0.73 -15.52 -8.68
C ASN A 215 1.85 -16.48 -9.06
N ALA A 216 1.96 -17.62 -8.36
CA ALA A 216 3.03 -18.60 -8.56
C ALA A 216 3.05 -19.18 -9.99
N SER A 217 1.91 -19.21 -10.66
CA SER A 217 1.80 -19.71 -12.04
C SER A 217 2.52 -18.84 -13.08
N CYS A 218 2.63 -17.52 -12.84
CA CYS A 218 3.28 -16.58 -13.75
C CYS A 218 4.61 -16.01 -13.23
N GLY A 219 4.82 -16.05 -11.91
CA GLY A 219 5.95 -15.40 -11.24
C GLY A 219 5.93 -13.88 -11.34
N ALA A 220 6.83 -13.23 -10.64
CA ALA A 220 6.98 -11.78 -10.66
C ALA A 220 7.76 -11.33 -11.91
N LYS A 221 7.07 -11.05 -13.00
CA LYS A 221 7.67 -10.58 -14.25
C LYS A 221 7.93 -9.08 -14.20
N LEU A 222 9.00 -8.66 -14.89
CA LEU A 222 9.26 -7.26 -15.19
C LEU A 222 8.69 -6.91 -16.57
N GLY A 223 8.09 -5.73 -16.67
CA GLY A 223 7.54 -5.18 -17.89
C GLY A 223 7.84 -3.70 -18.04
N VAL A 224 7.15 -3.07 -19.00
CA VAL A 224 7.20 -1.62 -19.22
C VAL A 224 5.93 -0.97 -18.73
N HIS A 225 6.04 0.26 -18.23
CA HIS A 225 4.88 1.04 -17.76
C HIS A 225 3.79 1.10 -18.84
N PRO A 226 2.54 0.71 -18.55
CA PRO A 226 1.49 0.55 -19.55
C PRO A 226 1.30 1.77 -20.46
N ASN A 227 1.33 2.97 -19.89
CA ASN A 227 1.07 4.21 -20.64
C ASN A 227 2.36 4.85 -21.20
N ARG A 228 3.51 4.74 -20.51
CA ARG A 228 4.75 5.46 -20.86
C ARG A 228 5.81 4.61 -21.54
N LYS A 229 5.60 3.29 -21.61
CA LYS A 229 6.45 2.34 -22.32
C LYS A 229 7.93 2.33 -21.89
N ILE A 230 8.21 2.73 -20.66
CA ILE A 230 9.55 2.70 -20.03
C ILE A 230 9.48 1.75 -18.83
N GLY A 231 10.48 0.90 -18.63
CA GLY A 231 10.60 -0.03 -17.50
C GLY A 231 11.86 0.21 -16.67
N PRO A 232 12.09 -0.62 -15.64
CA PRO A 232 11.23 -1.72 -15.24
C PRO A 232 10.03 -1.29 -14.39
N VAL A 233 8.92 -1.99 -14.58
CA VAL A 233 7.78 -2.04 -13.67
C VAL A 233 7.44 -3.50 -13.41
N MET A 234 6.66 -3.81 -12.38
CA MET A 234 6.10 -5.15 -12.18
C MET A 234 4.95 -5.38 -13.16
N ASP A 235 4.89 -6.59 -13.74
CA ASP A 235 3.90 -6.98 -14.74
C ASP A 235 3.40 -8.41 -14.50
N PHE A 236 2.46 -8.55 -13.59
CA PHE A 236 1.91 -9.85 -13.19
C PHE A 236 0.52 -9.74 -12.53
N GLY A 237 -0.24 -10.84 -12.58
CA GLY A 237 -1.42 -11.06 -11.75
C GLY A 237 -1.04 -11.48 -10.33
N LEU A 238 -1.81 -11.04 -9.34
CA LEU A 238 -1.54 -11.35 -7.94
C LEU A 238 -2.07 -12.74 -7.57
N LYS A 239 -1.51 -13.30 -6.49
CA LYS A 239 -1.91 -14.60 -5.93
C LYS A 239 -3.34 -14.58 -5.39
N ALA A 240 -3.96 -15.76 -5.35
CA ALA A 240 -5.26 -15.97 -4.73
C ALA A 240 -5.17 -16.01 -3.19
N GLY A 241 -6.30 -15.77 -2.52
CA GLY A 241 -6.42 -15.93 -1.08
C GLY A 241 -7.46 -15.01 -0.45
N LYS A 242 -7.76 -15.24 0.83
CA LYS A 242 -8.61 -14.34 1.60
C LYS A 242 -7.93 -12.98 1.75
N VAL A 243 -8.70 -11.92 1.59
CA VAL A 243 -8.20 -10.55 1.68
C VAL A 243 -9.15 -9.67 2.48
N THR A 244 -8.57 -8.65 3.08
CA THR A 244 -9.29 -7.49 3.57
C THR A 244 -8.92 -6.31 2.66
N VAL A 245 -9.93 -5.64 2.11
CA VAL A 245 -9.74 -4.40 1.36
C VAL A 245 -9.99 -3.23 2.29
N LEU A 246 -9.05 -2.30 2.37
CA LEU A 246 -9.13 -1.18 3.30
C LEU A 246 -8.61 0.13 2.70
N ARG A 247 -9.08 1.24 3.25
CA ARG A 247 -8.61 2.59 2.90
C ARG A 247 -8.83 3.55 4.06
N LEU A 248 -7.75 4.19 4.53
CA LEU A 248 -7.85 5.36 5.40
C LEU A 248 -8.05 6.60 4.52
N GLY A 249 -9.23 7.18 4.59
CA GLY A 249 -9.58 8.42 3.90
C GLY A 249 -9.87 9.54 4.89
N LYS A 250 -10.19 10.71 4.35
CA LYS A 250 -10.60 11.87 5.13
C LYS A 250 -11.69 12.64 4.42
N ASP A 251 -12.72 13.04 5.16
CA ASP A 251 -13.75 13.94 4.68
C ASP A 251 -13.88 15.18 5.60
N LYS A 252 -14.98 15.94 5.46
CA LYS A 252 -15.25 17.13 6.28
C LYS A 252 -15.42 16.84 7.78
N ASP A 253 -15.77 15.59 8.13
CA ASP A 253 -16.05 15.14 9.50
C ASP A 253 -14.84 14.40 10.13
N GLY A 254 -13.68 14.39 9.46
CA GLY A 254 -12.43 13.82 9.94
C GLY A 254 -12.00 12.54 9.23
N TYR A 255 -11.13 11.76 9.88
CA TYR A 255 -10.67 10.49 9.32
C TYR A 255 -11.79 9.45 9.30
N ARG A 256 -11.74 8.61 8.27
CA ARG A 256 -12.68 7.51 8.04
C ARG A 256 -11.94 6.29 7.51
N MET A 257 -12.40 5.10 7.87
CA MET A 257 -11.85 3.83 7.41
C MET A 257 -12.88 3.11 6.56
N PHE A 258 -12.51 2.85 5.31
CA PHE A 258 -13.21 1.91 4.45
C PHE A 258 -12.72 0.50 4.71
N ILE A 259 -13.61 -0.49 4.76
CA ILE A 259 -13.20 -1.87 4.95
C ILE A 259 -14.25 -2.85 4.42
N TYR A 260 -13.80 -3.93 3.79
CA TYR A 260 -14.61 -5.12 3.53
C TYR A 260 -13.74 -6.38 3.40
N LYS A 261 -14.38 -7.55 3.60
CA LYS A 261 -13.78 -8.87 3.38
C LYS A 261 -14.02 -9.35 1.96
N GLY A 262 -13.05 -10.04 1.40
CA GLY A 262 -13.18 -10.63 0.08
C GLY A 262 -12.18 -11.76 -0.16
N GLU A 263 -12.23 -12.26 -1.38
CA GLU A 263 -11.34 -13.28 -1.89
C GLU A 263 -10.64 -12.79 -3.16
N ALA A 264 -9.32 -12.72 -3.14
CA ALA A 264 -8.53 -12.59 -4.35
C ALA A 264 -8.64 -13.91 -5.12
N LEU A 265 -9.12 -13.85 -6.36
CA LEU A 265 -9.37 -15.03 -7.18
C LEU A 265 -8.11 -15.50 -7.89
N ASP A 266 -8.01 -16.80 -8.16
CA ASP A 266 -6.95 -17.36 -9.00
C ASP A 266 -7.28 -17.14 -10.48
N GLU A 267 -7.15 -15.90 -10.91
CA GLU A 267 -7.48 -15.44 -12.25
C GLU A 267 -6.24 -14.93 -12.98
N PRO A 268 -6.19 -15.08 -14.31
CA PRO A 268 -5.13 -14.46 -15.09
C PRO A 268 -5.08 -12.94 -14.91
N GLN A 269 -3.88 -12.38 -15.06
CA GLN A 269 -3.69 -10.93 -15.11
C GLN A 269 -4.65 -10.28 -16.12
N LYS A 270 -5.43 -9.29 -15.68
CA LYS A 270 -6.42 -8.63 -16.55
C LYS A 270 -5.85 -7.44 -17.33
N PHE A 271 -4.82 -6.76 -16.78
CA PHE A 271 -4.23 -5.54 -17.36
C PHE A 271 -2.71 -5.58 -17.22
N TYR A 272 -1.99 -5.00 -18.17
CA TYR A 272 -0.53 -4.78 -18.05
C TYR A 272 -0.20 -3.93 -16.81
N GLY A 273 0.91 -4.22 -16.16
CA GLY A 273 1.24 -3.73 -14.83
C GLY A 273 0.88 -4.79 -13.79
N THR A 274 0.25 -4.41 -12.70
CA THR A 274 -0.18 -5.38 -11.68
C THR A 274 -1.68 -5.32 -11.47
N SER A 275 -2.34 -6.47 -11.36
CA SER A 275 -3.79 -6.54 -11.13
C SER A 275 -4.18 -7.73 -10.26
N VAL A 276 -5.29 -7.56 -9.55
CA VAL A 276 -5.95 -8.61 -8.77
C VAL A 276 -7.46 -8.51 -8.94
N THR A 277 -8.11 -9.65 -9.07
CA THR A 277 -9.57 -9.76 -9.12
C THR A 277 -10.06 -10.16 -7.73
N VAL A 278 -10.87 -9.30 -7.08
CA VAL A 278 -11.36 -9.54 -5.72
C VAL A 278 -12.87 -9.69 -5.74
N ARG A 279 -13.37 -10.84 -5.27
CA ARG A 279 -14.78 -11.07 -5.02
C ARG A 279 -15.11 -10.61 -3.59
N PRO A 280 -16.07 -9.67 -3.38
CA PRO A 280 -16.57 -9.35 -2.04
C PRO A 280 -17.20 -10.57 -1.39
N GLU A 281 -17.05 -10.73 -0.07
CA GLU A 281 -17.59 -11.90 0.66
C GLU A 281 -19.10 -12.06 0.50
N ASN A 282 -19.84 -10.94 0.49
CA ASN A 282 -21.29 -10.94 0.36
C ASN A 282 -21.78 -10.86 -1.11
N GLY A 283 -20.88 -10.94 -2.09
CA GLY A 283 -21.20 -10.81 -3.51
C GLY A 283 -21.63 -9.39 -3.91
N ASN A 284 -22.18 -9.24 -5.14
CA ASN A 284 -22.68 -7.98 -5.68
C ASN A 284 -21.62 -6.88 -5.83
N ALA A 285 -20.53 -7.21 -6.53
CA ALA A 285 -19.41 -6.29 -6.80
C ALA A 285 -19.85 -4.93 -7.36
N ALA A 286 -20.87 -4.91 -8.22
CA ALA A 286 -21.41 -3.67 -8.78
C ALA A 286 -22.02 -2.75 -7.70
N ALA A 287 -22.70 -3.32 -6.68
CA ALA A 287 -23.23 -2.54 -5.58
C ALA A 287 -22.12 -1.95 -4.70
N TYR A 288 -21.05 -2.71 -4.46
CA TYR A 288 -19.87 -2.23 -3.75
C TYR A 288 -19.28 -1.01 -4.45
N VAL A 289 -18.95 -1.11 -5.74
CA VAL A 289 -18.39 0.01 -6.53
C VAL A 289 -19.33 1.21 -6.53
N LYS A 290 -20.64 0.99 -6.71
CA LYS A 290 -21.63 2.08 -6.65
C LYS A 290 -21.62 2.79 -5.30
N ASN A 291 -21.49 2.05 -4.20
CA ASN A 291 -21.43 2.60 -2.86
C ASN A 291 -20.11 3.38 -2.65
N PHE A 292 -18.96 2.87 -3.10
CA PHE A 292 -17.67 3.59 -3.02
C PHE A 292 -17.77 4.97 -3.66
N VAL A 293 -18.32 5.03 -4.87
CA VAL A 293 -18.48 6.28 -5.61
C VAL A 293 -19.47 7.21 -4.92
N LYS A 294 -20.61 6.67 -4.46
CA LYS A 294 -21.66 7.45 -3.79
C LYS A 294 -21.16 8.09 -2.49
N ASP A 295 -20.34 7.34 -1.73
CA ASP A 295 -19.80 7.79 -0.46
C ASP A 295 -18.52 8.63 -0.63
N GLY A 296 -18.10 8.87 -1.89
CA GLY A 296 -16.98 9.74 -2.25
C GLY A 296 -15.66 9.24 -1.69
N TRP A 297 -15.36 7.93 -1.87
CA TRP A 297 -14.07 7.38 -1.50
C TRP A 297 -13.01 7.76 -2.52
N GLU A 298 -11.80 7.93 -2.01
CA GLU A 298 -10.59 8.10 -2.80
C GLU A 298 -10.36 6.85 -3.68
N PRO A 299 -9.80 7.00 -4.91
CA PRO A 299 -9.76 5.91 -5.88
C PRO A 299 -8.85 4.74 -5.50
N HIS A 300 -7.82 4.98 -4.69
CA HIS A 300 -6.87 3.94 -4.31
C HIS A 300 -7.34 3.13 -3.10
N PHE A 301 -7.30 1.83 -3.21
CA PHE A 301 -7.57 0.89 -2.12
C PHE A 301 -6.38 -0.02 -1.87
N VAL A 302 -6.31 -0.54 -0.65
CA VAL A 302 -5.26 -1.47 -0.23
C VAL A 302 -5.87 -2.85 -0.04
N ILE A 303 -5.24 -3.86 -0.64
CA ILE A 303 -5.59 -5.27 -0.50
C ILE A 303 -4.54 -5.92 0.40
N ALA A 304 -4.95 -6.32 1.60
CA ALA A 304 -4.15 -7.04 2.59
C ALA A 304 -4.56 -8.51 2.61
N TYR A 305 -3.59 -9.42 2.47
CA TYR A 305 -3.86 -10.86 2.46
C TYR A 305 -4.05 -11.37 3.89
N GLY A 306 -5.31 -11.61 4.25
CA GLY A 306 -5.78 -12.06 5.56
C GLY A 306 -7.11 -11.43 5.95
N ASP A 307 -7.72 -11.96 7.01
CA ASP A 307 -8.89 -11.37 7.66
C ASP A 307 -8.40 -10.54 8.86
N ILE A 308 -8.45 -9.23 8.73
CA ILE A 308 -7.99 -8.26 9.74
C ILE A 308 -9.08 -7.24 10.10
N VAL A 309 -10.33 -7.52 9.72
CA VAL A 309 -11.45 -6.57 9.89
C VAL A 309 -11.64 -6.21 11.36
N ASP A 310 -11.62 -7.21 12.24
CA ASP A 310 -11.85 -6.97 13.68
C ASP A 310 -10.75 -6.11 14.30
N GLU A 311 -9.47 -6.40 14.01
CA GLU A 311 -8.33 -5.62 14.51
C GLU A 311 -8.38 -4.17 14.02
N VAL A 312 -8.74 -3.96 12.73
CA VAL A 312 -8.89 -2.59 12.17
C VAL A 312 -10.07 -1.87 12.83
N LYS A 313 -11.20 -2.55 13.08
CA LYS A 313 -12.37 -1.96 13.77
C LYS A 313 -12.02 -1.57 15.22
N ILE A 314 -11.30 -2.42 15.95
CA ILE A 314 -10.83 -2.13 17.31
C ILE A 314 -9.89 -0.90 17.28
N MET A 315 -8.90 -0.87 16.39
CA MET A 315 -8.01 0.28 16.21
C MET A 315 -8.81 1.57 15.93
N CYS A 316 -9.76 1.51 15.00
CA CYS A 316 -10.59 2.67 14.64
C CYS A 316 -11.44 3.16 15.81
N ASN A 317 -12.05 2.24 16.57
CA ASN A 317 -12.82 2.59 17.77
C ASN A 317 -11.96 3.32 18.80
N LEU A 318 -10.77 2.81 19.11
CA LEU A 318 -9.85 3.41 20.06
C LEU A 318 -9.30 4.78 19.59
N LEU A 319 -9.15 4.98 18.29
CA LEU A 319 -8.70 6.24 17.68
C LEU A 319 -9.86 7.18 17.28
N LYS A 320 -11.12 6.79 17.53
CA LYS A 320 -12.32 7.55 17.15
C LYS A 320 -12.40 7.83 15.65
N ILE A 321 -11.95 6.88 14.84
CA ILE A 321 -12.04 6.90 13.38
C ILE A 321 -13.35 6.22 12.98
N ARG A 322 -14.15 6.88 12.13
CA ARG A 322 -15.41 6.31 11.63
C ARG A 322 -15.13 5.15 10.68
N VAL A 323 -15.82 4.02 10.87
CA VAL A 323 -15.69 2.83 10.02
C VAL A 323 -16.88 2.73 9.08
N PHE A 324 -16.59 2.49 7.81
CA PHE A 324 -17.55 2.17 6.76
C PHE A 324 -17.24 0.73 6.30
N GLU A 325 -18.03 -0.20 6.80
CA GLU A 325 -17.95 -1.62 6.45
C GLU A 325 -18.97 -1.92 5.36
N TYR A 326 -18.52 -2.57 4.28
CA TYR A 326 -19.34 -2.91 3.11
C TYR A 326 -19.53 -4.40 2.97
#